data_e4e3e2259cd32456606ca37ac4c8dd5c
#
_entry.id   e4e3e2259cd32456606ca37ac4c8dd5c
#
_cell.length_a   1.000
_cell.length_b   1.000
_cell.length_c   1.000
_cell.angle_alpha   90.00
_cell.angle_beta   90.00
_cell.angle_gamma   90.00
#
_symmetry.space_group_name_H-M   'P 1'
#
loop_
_entity.id
_entity.type
_entity.pdbx_description
1 polymer ?
#
loop_
_entity_poly.entity_id
_entity_poly.type
_entity_poly.pdbx_seq_one_letter_code
_entity_poly.pdbx_strand_id
1 'polypeptide(L)'
;MNKQNIYWQLYQDDPILKPGFPSPVLADPSFLFPENCPDGHWHLFAHNIFGVQEFLSEDGIHWKKRKTVVWNAMRPFIFLEEGTYYLYYEKYKFLHVLMSWFPYRKWKSHIEVRTSKDLKSWSSPKTVITPKFPFHKDSKYGESVSNPCLVKFGEKYRMYFSSSLVFIPDCGFCEPKHITVAEASSPLGPFSYFSDPILSPNEMDPFCNLGAGSIKVIEWKGRYLGFQNGIFWNPVRKESCSAILFLQSEDGINFERINHTPILGPTGRGWKASHVYACDVKYSEKEKIFILYFNARNKAHWTQGKEAIGLFVGKVEESKTSGTKSTKQIKKPKQTIKKKISQAKPKVKKSKRK
;
A
#
# COMPACT_ATOMS: atom_id res chain seq x y z
N MET A 1 13.35 11.53 23.79
CA MET A 1 12.05 11.08 23.24
C MET A 1 11.96 9.58 23.34
N ASN A 2 10.93 9.03 24.00
CA ASN A 2 10.78 7.58 24.11
C ASN A 2 10.49 6.99 22.73
N LYS A 3 11.46 6.26 22.14
CA LYS A 3 11.22 5.43 20.95
C LYS A 3 10.22 4.35 21.36
N GLN A 4 8.97 4.49 20.92
CA GLN A 4 8.01 3.40 21.05
C GLN A 4 8.38 2.34 20.00
N ASN A 5 8.81 1.18 20.47
CA ASN A 5 9.10 0.06 19.59
C ASN A 5 7.79 -0.54 19.08
N ILE A 6 7.71 -0.74 17.76
CA ILE A 6 6.62 -1.47 17.14
C ILE A 6 7.17 -2.83 16.72
N TYR A 7 6.60 -3.87 17.30
CA TYR A 7 6.94 -5.25 16.96
C TYR A 7 6.04 -5.73 15.81
N TRP A 8 6.67 -6.08 14.69
CA TRP A 8 5.99 -6.51 13.47
C TRP A 8 6.03 -8.03 13.30
N GLN A 9 4.91 -8.64 12.90
CA GLN A 9 4.83 -10.08 12.63
C GLN A 9 3.84 -10.40 11.52
N LEU A 10 4.11 -11.44 10.73
CA LEU A 10 3.14 -12.01 9.81
C LEU A 10 1.96 -12.59 10.59
N TYR A 11 0.75 -12.33 10.10
CA TYR A 11 -0.45 -12.96 10.64
C TYR A 11 -0.42 -14.48 10.42
N GLN A 12 -0.04 -14.89 9.20
CA GLN A 12 0.16 -16.29 8.79
C GLN A 12 1.18 -16.37 7.65
N ASP A 13 1.73 -17.58 7.44
CA ASP A 13 2.74 -17.79 6.40
C ASP A 13 2.15 -17.80 4.98
N ASP A 14 0.90 -18.24 4.80
CA ASP A 14 0.19 -18.22 3.52
C ASP A 14 -0.46 -16.88 3.22
N PRO A 15 -0.67 -16.52 1.93
CA PRO A 15 -1.42 -15.33 1.58
C PRO A 15 -2.89 -15.45 2.04
N ILE A 16 -3.45 -14.33 2.48
CA ILE A 16 -4.86 -14.26 2.90
C ILE A 16 -5.81 -14.09 1.70
N LEU A 17 -5.29 -13.57 0.57
CA LEU A 17 -6.07 -13.37 -0.63
C LEU A 17 -5.20 -13.64 -1.87
N LYS A 18 -5.64 -14.57 -2.71
CA LYS A 18 -4.95 -14.99 -3.92
C LYS A 18 -5.59 -14.38 -5.16
N PRO A 19 -4.84 -14.17 -6.26
CA PRO A 19 -5.41 -13.74 -7.52
C PRO A 19 -6.39 -14.78 -8.07
N GLY A 20 -7.48 -14.29 -8.67
CA GLY A 20 -8.45 -15.13 -9.36
C GLY A 20 -8.17 -15.23 -10.86
N PHE A 21 -8.47 -16.41 -11.46
CA PHE A 21 -8.36 -16.60 -12.90
C PHE A 21 -9.16 -15.53 -13.68
N PRO A 22 -8.63 -14.99 -14.81
CA PRO A 22 -7.37 -15.34 -15.47
C PRO A 22 -6.17 -14.48 -15.05
N SER A 23 -6.28 -13.63 -14.01
CA SER A 23 -5.20 -12.76 -13.58
C SER A 23 -4.18 -13.51 -12.72
N PRO A 24 -2.88 -13.45 -13.01
CA PRO A 24 -1.84 -13.93 -12.11
C PRO A 24 -1.51 -12.92 -10.98
N VAL A 25 -2.08 -11.72 -11.03
CA VAL A 25 -1.76 -10.59 -10.16
C VAL A 25 -2.98 -10.17 -9.35
N LEU A 26 -2.76 -9.97 -8.06
CA LEU A 26 -3.61 -9.19 -7.16
C LEU A 26 -2.70 -8.38 -6.25
N ALA A 27 -2.69 -7.04 -6.43
CA ALA A 27 -1.64 -6.18 -5.93
C ALA A 27 -2.14 -4.82 -5.43
N ASP A 28 -1.25 -4.10 -4.73
CA ASP A 28 -1.44 -2.74 -4.20
C ASP A 28 -2.72 -2.63 -3.37
N PRO A 29 -2.83 -3.37 -2.26
CA PRO A 29 -4.01 -3.30 -1.41
C PRO A 29 -4.18 -1.93 -0.77
N SER A 30 -5.44 -1.49 -0.65
CA SER A 30 -5.85 -0.37 0.21
C SER A 30 -7.19 -0.71 0.86
N PHE A 31 -7.40 -0.36 2.13
CA PHE A 31 -8.52 -0.92 2.89
C PHE A 31 -9.21 0.08 3.81
N LEU A 32 -10.41 -0.29 4.28
CA LEU A 32 -11.17 0.40 5.31
C LEU A 32 -11.55 -0.58 6.42
N PHE A 33 -11.55 -0.10 7.66
CA PHE A 33 -12.10 -0.80 8.80
C PHE A 33 -13.63 -0.86 8.76
N PRO A 34 -14.29 -1.86 9.37
CA PRO A 34 -15.75 -1.97 9.42
C PRO A 34 -16.45 -0.75 10.00
N GLU A 35 -15.88 -0.15 11.04
CA GLU A 35 -16.41 1.04 11.68
C GLU A 35 -16.43 2.28 10.78
N ASN A 36 -15.63 2.27 9.71
CA ASN A 36 -15.55 3.32 8.71
C ASN A 36 -16.41 3.03 7.47
N CYS A 37 -17.20 1.95 7.48
CA CYS A 37 -17.99 1.51 6.34
C CYS A 37 -19.48 1.46 6.68
N PRO A 38 -20.37 1.90 5.77
CA PRO A 38 -21.82 2.00 6.06
C PRO A 38 -22.49 0.64 6.22
N ASP A 39 -21.89 -0.42 5.70
CA ASP A 39 -22.40 -1.80 5.79
C ASP A 39 -21.74 -2.61 6.94
N GLY A 40 -20.80 -2.01 7.67
CA GLY A 40 -20.13 -2.65 8.80
C GLY A 40 -19.17 -3.78 8.42
N HIS A 41 -18.76 -3.84 7.15
CA HIS A 41 -17.78 -4.81 6.67
C HIS A 41 -16.42 -4.16 6.43
N TRP A 42 -15.37 -4.98 6.46
CA TRP A 42 -14.08 -4.61 5.90
C TRP A 42 -14.19 -4.48 4.40
N HIS A 43 -13.64 -3.40 3.84
CA HIS A 43 -13.48 -3.22 2.41
C HIS A 43 -12.00 -3.21 2.06
N LEU A 44 -11.61 -3.96 1.03
CA LEU A 44 -10.26 -3.96 0.48
C LEU A 44 -10.35 -3.72 -1.03
N PHE A 45 -9.58 -2.75 -1.49
CA PHE A 45 -9.39 -2.42 -2.90
C PHE A 45 -8.01 -2.90 -3.31
N ALA A 46 -7.93 -3.65 -4.39
CA ALA A 46 -6.66 -4.10 -4.96
C ALA A 46 -6.81 -4.19 -6.47
N HIS A 47 -5.72 -4.08 -7.22
CA HIS A 47 -5.84 -4.22 -8.66
C HIS A 47 -5.42 -5.61 -9.13
N ASN A 48 -5.99 -6.01 -10.24
CA ASN A 48 -5.55 -7.10 -11.09
C ASN A 48 -5.19 -6.55 -12.48
N ILE A 49 -4.91 -7.41 -13.47
CA ILE A 49 -4.57 -6.98 -14.83
C ILE A 49 -5.71 -6.25 -15.56
N PHE A 50 -6.94 -6.29 -15.07
CA PHE A 50 -8.12 -5.65 -15.69
C PHE A 50 -8.49 -4.32 -15.03
N GLY A 51 -8.13 -4.13 -13.76
CA GLY A 51 -8.49 -2.92 -13.03
C GLY A 51 -8.61 -3.11 -11.53
N VAL A 52 -9.16 -2.12 -10.85
CA VAL A 52 -9.37 -2.10 -9.41
C VAL A 52 -10.58 -2.93 -9.02
N GLN A 53 -10.34 -3.91 -8.18
CA GLN A 53 -11.33 -4.83 -7.62
C GLN A 53 -11.67 -4.43 -6.19
N GLU A 54 -12.90 -4.62 -5.78
CA GLU A 54 -13.36 -4.48 -4.40
C GLU A 54 -13.65 -5.85 -3.79
N PHE A 55 -13.19 -6.06 -2.57
CA PHE A 55 -13.41 -7.26 -1.76
C PHE A 55 -14.02 -6.87 -0.43
N LEU A 56 -14.91 -7.73 0.09
CA LEU A 56 -15.54 -7.59 1.40
C LEU A 56 -15.10 -8.72 2.31
N SER A 57 -15.01 -8.41 3.61
CA SER A 57 -14.74 -9.38 4.65
C SER A 57 -15.48 -9.02 5.96
N GLU A 58 -15.82 -10.01 6.75
CA GLU A 58 -16.35 -9.83 8.11
C GLU A 58 -15.23 -9.73 9.15
N ASP A 59 -14.06 -10.30 8.88
CA ASP A 59 -12.98 -10.47 9.85
C ASP A 59 -11.62 -9.91 9.40
N GLY A 60 -11.55 -9.31 8.19
CA GLY A 60 -10.31 -8.78 7.62
C GLY A 60 -9.32 -9.86 7.14
N ILE A 61 -9.73 -11.14 7.12
CA ILE A 61 -8.90 -12.29 6.77
C ILE A 61 -9.49 -13.07 5.61
N HIS A 62 -10.80 -13.36 5.67
CA HIS A 62 -11.51 -14.12 4.67
C HIS A 62 -12.26 -13.17 3.72
N TRP A 63 -11.75 -13.02 2.52
CA TRP A 63 -12.18 -12.03 1.55
C TRP A 63 -13.02 -12.63 0.43
N LYS A 64 -14.10 -11.94 0.07
CA LYS A 64 -14.92 -12.26 -1.10
C LYS A 64 -14.91 -11.11 -2.08
N LYS A 65 -14.60 -11.39 -3.35
CA LYS A 65 -14.68 -10.39 -4.41
C LYS A 65 -16.14 -9.91 -4.54
N ARG A 66 -16.30 -8.57 -4.56
CA ARG A 66 -17.61 -7.94 -4.76
C ARG A 66 -17.80 -7.53 -6.22
N LYS A 67 -16.94 -6.64 -6.72
CA LYS A 67 -17.05 -6.09 -8.09
C LYS A 67 -15.71 -5.54 -8.58
N THR A 68 -15.67 -5.22 -9.87
CA THR A 68 -14.66 -4.33 -10.44
C THR A 68 -15.18 -2.89 -10.31
N VAL A 69 -14.46 -2.02 -9.62
CA VAL A 69 -14.86 -0.62 -9.38
C VAL A 69 -14.38 0.28 -10.52
N VAL A 70 -13.14 0.07 -10.97
CA VAL A 70 -12.56 0.86 -12.05
C VAL A 70 -11.81 -0.06 -13.01
N TRP A 71 -12.15 0.01 -14.28
CA TRP A 71 -11.46 -0.70 -15.36
C TRP A 71 -10.24 0.07 -15.84
N ASN A 72 -9.20 -0.64 -16.30
CA ASN A 72 -7.96 -0.07 -16.83
C ASN A 72 -7.31 0.90 -15.83
N ALA A 73 -7.19 0.47 -14.59
CA ALA A 73 -6.62 1.23 -13.49
C ALA A 73 -5.87 0.29 -12.54
N MET A 74 -4.86 0.82 -11.86
CA MET A 74 -4.07 0.08 -10.89
C MET A 74 -3.74 0.95 -9.67
N ARG A 75 -3.12 0.34 -8.66
CA ARG A 75 -2.55 1.03 -7.49
C ARG A 75 -3.58 1.90 -6.77
N PRO A 76 -4.70 1.32 -6.30
CA PRO A 76 -5.74 2.06 -5.61
C PRO A 76 -5.27 2.55 -4.24
N PHE A 77 -5.86 3.68 -3.81
CA PHE A 77 -5.79 4.18 -2.45
C PHE A 77 -7.15 4.74 -2.04
N ILE A 78 -7.72 4.20 -0.96
CA ILE A 78 -8.99 4.67 -0.42
C ILE A 78 -8.76 5.58 0.79
N PHE A 79 -9.33 6.77 0.75
CA PHE A 79 -9.29 7.77 1.80
C PHE A 79 -10.72 8.12 2.22
N LEU A 80 -10.94 8.29 3.52
CA LEU A 80 -12.22 8.70 4.10
C LEU A 80 -12.05 10.03 4.81
N GLU A 81 -12.86 11.02 4.44
CA GLU A 81 -12.92 12.31 5.10
C GLU A 81 -14.37 12.80 5.13
N GLU A 82 -14.87 13.18 6.30
CA GLU A 82 -16.20 13.75 6.52
C GLU A 82 -17.34 12.95 5.85
N GLY A 83 -17.28 11.62 6.00
CA GLY A 83 -18.26 10.70 5.43
C GLY A 83 -18.25 10.62 3.90
N THR A 84 -17.18 11.08 3.26
CA THR A 84 -16.92 10.92 1.83
C THR A 84 -15.73 10.02 1.60
N TYR A 85 -15.90 9.01 0.77
CA TYR A 85 -14.86 8.10 0.33
C TYR A 85 -14.24 8.63 -0.95
N TYR A 86 -12.91 8.70 -1.00
CA TYR A 86 -12.13 9.12 -2.14
C TYR A 86 -11.28 7.95 -2.60
N LEU A 87 -11.59 7.36 -3.75
CA LEU A 87 -10.81 6.28 -4.34
C LEU A 87 -9.88 6.87 -5.40
N TYR A 88 -8.60 7.01 -5.05
CA TYR A 88 -7.54 7.40 -5.97
C TYR A 88 -6.96 6.17 -6.64
N TYR A 89 -6.52 6.30 -7.89
CA TYR A 89 -5.89 5.21 -8.64
C TYR A 89 -5.04 5.76 -9.79
N GLU A 90 -4.07 4.98 -10.21
CA GLU A 90 -3.34 5.23 -11.45
C GLU A 90 -4.22 4.82 -12.63
N LYS A 91 -4.39 5.75 -13.57
CA LYS A 91 -5.12 5.55 -14.83
C LYS A 91 -4.15 5.49 -15.99
N TYR A 92 -4.33 4.51 -16.86
CA TYR A 92 -3.55 4.33 -18.09
C TYR A 92 -4.47 3.91 -19.24
N LYS A 93 -3.97 3.98 -20.47
CA LYS A 93 -4.71 3.47 -21.64
C LYS A 93 -4.60 1.95 -21.69
N PHE A 94 -5.73 1.25 -21.87
CA PHE A 94 -5.78 -0.22 -21.86
C PHE A 94 -4.77 -0.89 -22.80
N LEU A 95 -4.64 -0.37 -24.02
CA LEU A 95 -3.64 -0.86 -24.96
C LEU A 95 -2.19 -0.74 -24.46
N HIS A 96 -1.91 0.20 -23.55
CA HIS A 96 -0.59 0.33 -22.98
C HIS A 96 -0.23 -0.82 -22.01
N VAL A 97 -1.19 -1.42 -21.29
CA VAL A 97 -0.92 -2.59 -20.45
C VAL A 97 -0.58 -3.81 -21.30
N LEU A 98 -1.33 -4.04 -22.38
CA LEU A 98 -0.98 -5.09 -23.35
C LEU A 98 0.36 -4.81 -24.05
N MET A 99 0.76 -3.57 -24.15
CA MET A 99 1.93 -3.09 -24.88
C MET A 99 3.14 -2.79 -23.99
N SER A 100 3.00 -2.75 -22.66
CA SER A 100 4.14 -2.88 -21.75
C SER A 100 4.84 -4.24 -21.94
N TRP A 101 4.17 -5.20 -22.58
CA TRP A 101 4.73 -6.47 -23.02
C TRP A 101 5.57 -6.35 -24.30
N PHE A 102 5.48 -5.23 -25.02
CA PHE A 102 6.28 -4.93 -26.18
C PHE A 102 7.23 -3.78 -25.87
N PRO A 103 8.55 -3.95 -25.94
CA PRO A 103 9.56 -3.01 -25.43
C PRO A 103 9.61 -1.64 -26.13
N TYR A 104 8.71 -1.36 -27.08
CA TYR A 104 8.76 -0.18 -27.94
C TYR A 104 7.77 0.93 -27.63
N ARG A 105 6.90 0.78 -26.59
CA ARG A 105 5.92 1.82 -26.28
C ARG A 105 6.14 2.46 -24.93
N LYS A 106 6.20 3.77 -24.95
CA LYS A 106 6.35 4.59 -23.76
C LYS A 106 5.07 4.54 -22.90
N TRP A 107 5.25 4.31 -21.62
CA TRP A 107 4.19 4.37 -20.63
C TRP A 107 3.63 5.78 -20.51
N LYS A 108 2.34 5.91 -20.26
CA LYS A 108 1.69 7.19 -19.98
C LYS A 108 0.55 6.97 -18.99
N SER A 109 0.72 7.53 -17.79
CA SER A 109 -0.30 7.44 -16.74
C SER A 109 -0.50 8.75 -15.98
N HIS A 110 -1.62 8.83 -15.27
CA HIS A 110 -1.99 9.92 -14.38
C HIS A 110 -2.81 9.37 -13.22
N ILE A 111 -3.01 10.17 -12.16
CA ILE A 111 -3.85 9.79 -11.02
C ILE A 111 -5.22 10.45 -11.17
N GLU A 112 -6.25 9.61 -11.09
CA GLU A 112 -7.65 10.01 -11.01
C GLU A 112 -8.20 9.72 -9.60
N VAL A 113 -9.31 10.39 -9.27
CA VAL A 113 -10.12 10.15 -8.08
C VAL A 113 -11.58 10.02 -8.45
N ARG A 114 -12.28 9.12 -7.76
CA ARG A 114 -13.74 9.03 -7.71
C ARG A 114 -14.19 9.17 -6.26
N THR A 115 -15.37 9.75 -6.06
CA THR A 115 -15.97 9.90 -4.74
C THR A 115 -17.21 9.05 -4.58
N SER A 116 -17.49 8.65 -3.33
CA SER A 116 -18.69 7.92 -2.95
C SER A 116 -19.13 8.31 -1.54
N LYS A 117 -20.43 8.20 -1.25
CA LYS A 117 -20.98 8.33 0.10
C LYS A 117 -21.36 6.96 0.70
N ASP A 118 -21.43 5.92 -0.12
CA ASP A 118 -22.01 4.62 0.25
C ASP A 118 -21.16 3.41 -0.16
N LEU A 119 -19.98 3.62 -0.79
CA LEU A 119 -19.11 2.59 -1.38
C LEU A 119 -19.77 1.75 -2.49
N LYS A 120 -21.02 2.12 -2.88
CA LYS A 120 -21.78 1.43 -3.93
C LYS A 120 -21.77 2.22 -5.23
N SER A 121 -22.10 3.50 -5.13
CA SER A 121 -22.19 4.45 -6.25
C SER A 121 -20.97 5.37 -6.23
N TRP A 122 -20.32 5.51 -7.37
CA TRP A 122 -19.11 6.30 -7.53
C TRP A 122 -19.33 7.43 -8.55
N SER A 123 -18.79 8.61 -8.27
CA SER A 123 -18.83 9.75 -9.17
C SER A 123 -18.10 9.47 -10.50
N SER A 124 -18.27 10.34 -11.47
CA SER A 124 -17.36 10.42 -12.62
C SER A 124 -15.93 10.66 -12.16
N PRO A 125 -14.91 10.16 -12.88
CA PRO A 125 -13.52 10.35 -12.52
C PRO A 125 -13.10 11.81 -12.69
N LYS A 126 -12.19 12.26 -11.78
CA LYS A 126 -11.49 13.54 -11.89
C LYS A 126 -10.00 13.30 -11.89
N THR A 127 -9.28 13.79 -12.89
CA THR A 127 -7.81 13.79 -12.90
C THR A 127 -7.29 14.78 -11.88
N VAL A 128 -6.40 14.35 -11.00
CA VAL A 128 -5.84 15.18 -9.90
C VAL A 128 -4.33 15.35 -9.97
N ILE A 129 -3.59 14.35 -10.47
CA ILE A 129 -2.13 14.42 -10.64
C ILE A 129 -1.76 13.97 -12.05
N THR A 130 -0.93 14.78 -12.72
CA THR A 130 -0.38 14.49 -14.06
C THR A 130 1.13 14.70 -14.06
N PRO A 131 1.89 14.04 -14.93
CA PRO A 131 3.32 14.33 -15.09
C PRO A 131 3.56 15.79 -15.50
N LYS A 132 4.31 16.54 -14.67
CA LYS A 132 4.63 17.97 -14.94
C LYS A 132 6.12 18.22 -15.10
N PHE A 133 6.94 17.64 -14.24
CA PHE A 133 8.37 17.91 -14.16
C PHE A 133 9.21 16.91 -14.95
N PRO A 134 10.47 17.24 -15.30
CA PRO A 134 11.37 16.30 -15.97
C PRO A 134 11.54 14.97 -15.22
N PHE A 135 11.63 15.01 -13.89
CA PHE A 135 11.76 13.81 -13.08
C PHE A 135 10.49 12.96 -12.96
N HIS A 136 9.36 13.37 -13.58
CA HIS A 136 8.19 12.51 -13.77
C HIS A 136 8.29 11.67 -15.06
N LYS A 137 9.34 11.87 -15.84
CA LYS A 137 9.50 11.31 -17.19
C LYS A 137 10.81 10.58 -17.32
N ASP A 138 10.78 9.55 -18.12
CA ASP A 138 11.96 8.86 -18.63
C ASP A 138 11.93 8.91 -20.15
N SER A 139 13.06 9.26 -20.78
CA SER A 139 13.16 9.43 -22.22
C SER A 139 12.86 8.14 -23.01
N LYS A 140 13.19 6.98 -22.41
CA LYS A 140 13.02 5.66 -23.01
C LYS A 140 11.69 5.02 -22.64
N TYR A 141 11.30 5.09 -21.35
CA TYR A 141 10.19 4.31 -20.83
C TYR A 141 8.88 5.10 -20.72
N GLY A 142 8.92 6.42 -20.79
CA GLY A 142 7.74 7.27 -20.81
C GLY A 142 7.53 8.09 -19.54
N GLU A 143 6.29 8.49 -19.30
CA GLU A 143 5.92 9.34 -18.18
C GLU A 143 4.91 8.64 -17.26
N SER A 144 5.17 8.70 -15.95
CA SER A 144 4.31 8.04 -14.97
C SER A 144 4.19 8.85 -13.70
N VAL A 145 2.96 8.92 -13.18
CA VAL A 145 2.64 9.25 -11.80
C VAL A 145 1.68 8.20 -11.28
N SER A 146 1.98 7.61 -10.13
CA SER A 146 1.35 6.38 -9.66
C SER A 146 1.36 6.26 -8.12
N ASN A 147 0.80 5.18 -7.57
CA ASN A 147 0.84 4.82 -6.15
C ASN A 147 0.40 5.95 -5.21
N PRO A 148 -0.79 6.53 -5.39
CA PRO A 148 -1.26 7.63 -4.54
C PRO A 148 -1.37 7.22 -3.07
N CYS A 149 -1.09 8.19 -2.19
CA CYS A 149 -1.36 8.12 -0.76
C CYS A 149 -1.67 9.52 -0.25
N LEU A 150 -2.92 9.78 0.13
CA LEU A 150 -3.35 11.07 0.65
C LEU A 150 -3.35 11.06 2.17
N VAL A 151 -2.79 12.11 2.77
CA VAL A 151 -2.77 12.32 4.22
C VAL A 151 -3.28 13.74 4.51
N LYS A 152 -4.11 13.88 5.53
CA LYS A 152 -4.46 15.20 6.06
C LYS A 152 -3.26 15.76 6.82
N PHE A 153 -2.88 16.98 6.53
CA PHE A 153 -1.74 17.68 7.10
C PHE A 153 -2.18 19.07 7.57
N GLY A 154 -2.59 19.16 8.82
CA GLY A 154 -3.26 20.34 9.34
C GLY A 154 -4.52 20.67 8.54
N GLU A 155 -4.59 21.88 8.00
CA GLU A 155 -5.70 22.34 7.14
C GLU A 155 -5.55 21.94 5.66
N LYS A 156 -4.47 21.23 5.31
CA LYS A 156 -4.16 20.81 3.94
C LYS A 156 -4.23 19.31 3.79
N TYR A 157 -4.17 18.88 2.54
CA TYR A 157 -4.05 17.48 2.12
C TYR A 157 -2.75 17.33 1.35
N ARG A 158 -1.92 16.38 1.76
CA ARG A 158 -0.66 16.05 1.12
C ARG A 158 -0.80 14.72 0.39
N MET A 159 -0.57 14.74 -0.93
CA MET A 159 -0.56 13.56 -1.79
C MET A 159 0.89 13.12 -1.98
N TYR A 160 1.23 11.95 -1.45
CA TYR A 160 2.47 11.24 -1.82
C TYR A 160 2.15 10.38 -3.04
N PHE A 161 3.06 10.36 -3.99
CA PHE A 161 2.90 9.54 -5.19
C PHE A 161 4.25 9.18 -5.79
N SER A 162 4.29 8.07 -6.51
CA SER A 162 5.48 7.66 -7.24
C SER A 162 5.56 8.36 -8.59
N SER A 163 6.76 8.60 -9.08
CA SER A 163 6.97 9.25 -10.37
C SER A 163 8.16 8.66 -11.14
N SER A 164 8.13 8.82 -12.47
CA SER A 164 9.09 8.26 -13.40
C SER A 164 9.15 6.72 -13.35
N LEU A 165 10.01 6.16 -14.16
CA LEU A 165 10.13 4.72 -14.37
C LEU A 165 11.60 4.30 -14.43
N VAL A 166 11.90 3.10 -13.92
CA VAL A 166 13.16 2.40 -14.11
C VAL A 166 12.87 0.98 -14.57
N PHE A 167 13.49 0.57 -15.66
CA PHE A 167 13.33 -0.81 -16.17
C PHE A 167 14.15 -1.78 -15.33
N ILE A 168 13.53 -2.85 -14.88
CA ILE A 168 14.17 -3.91 -14.12
C ILE A 168 14.25 -5.16 -15.01
N PRO A 169 15.45 -5.50 -15.51
CA PRO A 169 15.60 -6.52 -16.57
C PRO A 169 15.06 -7.91 -16.20
N ASP A 170 15.34 -8.39 -15.01
CA ASP A 170 14.92 -9.71 -14.53
C ASP A 170 13.42 -9.76 -14.16
N CYS A 171 12.80 -8.61 -13.88
CA CYS A 171 11.36 -8.47 -13.73
C CYS A 171 10.64 -8.41 -15.09
N GLY A 172 11.30 -7.87 -16.11
CA GLY A 172 10.74 -7.68 -17.45
C GLY A 172 9.71 -6.53 -17.54
N PHE A 173 9.71 -5.60 -16.58
CA PHE A 173 8.85 -4.42 -16.60
C PHE A 173 9.48 -3.21 -15.86
N CYS A 174 8.82 -2.07 -15.95
CA CYS A 174 9.28 -0.85 -15.30
C CYS A 174 8.67 -0.68 -13.91
N GLU A 175 9.53 -0.31 -12.96
CA GLU A 175 9.17 0.04 -11.59
C GLU A 175 9.20 1.57 -11.38
N PRO A 176 8.49 2.09 -10.36
CA PRO A 176 8.54 3.51 -10.02
C PRO A 176 9.91 3.91 -9.47
N LYS A 177 10.42 5.05 -9.98
CA LYS A 177 11.79 5.49 -9.69
C LYS A 177 11.88 6.41 -8.48
N HIS A 178 11.00 7.43 -8.39
CA HIS A 178 11.03 8.46 -7.36
C HIS A 178 9.73 8.51 -6.58
N ILE A 179 9.77 9.06 -5.36
CA ILE A 179 8.60 9.44 -4.57
C ILE A 179 8.53 10.97 -4.50
N THR A 180 7.38 11.51 -4.82
CA THR A 180 7.07 12.93 -4.94
C THR A 180 5.91 13.32 -4.04
N VAL A 181 5.73 14.64 -3.85
CA VAL A 181 4.67 15.22 -3.03
C VAL A 181 3.98 16.35 -3.76
N ALA A 182 2.67 16.47 -3.52
CA ALA A 182 1.88 17.64 -3.88
C ALA A 182 0.89 17.97 -2.75
N GLU A 183 0.52 19.23 -2.59
CA GLU A 183 -0.39 19.69 -1.55
C GLU A 183 -1.61 20.40 -2.15
N ALA A 184 -2.74 20.31 -1.47
CA ALA A 184 -3.97 21.01 -1.80
C ALA A 184 -4.76 21.37 -0.55
N SER A 185 -5.70 22.33 -0.66
CA SER A 185 -6.68 22.64 0.39
C SER A 185 -7.89 21.69 0.39
N SER A 186 -8.00 20.81 -0.59
CA SER A 186 -9.11 19.86 -0.75
C SER A 186 -8.58 18.50 -1.22
N PRO A 187 -9.21 17.38 -0.81
CA PRO A 187 -8.91 16.06 -1.35
C PRO A 187 -9.02 15.96 -2.88
N LEU A 188 -9.81 16.82 -3.48
CA LEU A 188 -10.00 16.88 -4.95
C LEU A 188 -9.02 17.81 -5.66
N GLY A 189 -8.05 18.41 -4.95
CA GLY A 189 -7.14 19.41 -5.49
C GLY A 189 -7.82 20.77 -5.75
N PRO A 190 -7.20 21.69 -6.52
CA PRO A 190 -5.98 21.46 -7.30
C PRO A 190 -4.73 21.26 -6.45
N PHE A 191 -3.84 20.35 -6.88
CA PHE A 191 -2.61 20.05 -6.17
C PHE A 191 -1.44 20.91 -6.69
N SER A 192 -0.72 21.52 -5.74
CA SER A 192 0.54 22.22 -5.97
C SER A 192 1.69 21.26 -5.71
N TYR A 193 2.53 21.02 -6.70
CA TYR A 193 3.61 20.02 -6.65
C TYR A 193 4.86 20.62 -6.01
N PHE A 194 5.60 19.79 -5.31
CA PHE A 194 6.97 20.12 -4.90
C PHE A 194 7.90 20.05 -6.11
N SER A 195 8.93 20.90 -6.11
CA SER A 195 9.88 21.03 -7.24
C SER A 195 10.77 19.80 -7.42
N ASP A 196 10.96 19.03 -6.36
CA ASP A 196 11.91 17.92 -6.29
C ASP A 196 11.27 16.68 -5.67
N PRO A 197 11.72 15.46 -6.02
CA PRO A 197 11.30 14.25 -5.34
C PRO A 197 11.83 14.24 -3.90
N ILE A 198 11.01 13.73 -2.96
CA ILE A 198 11.41 13.58 -1.56
C ILE A 198 12.27 12.34 -1.31
N LEU A 199 12.10 11.29 -2.13
CA LEU A 199 12.92 10.08 -2.09
C LEU A 199 13.26 9.64 -3.52
N SER A 200 14.53 9.30 -3.72
CA SER A 200 15.08 8.81 -5.00
C SER A 200 15.97 7.60 -4.77
N PRO A 201 16.22 6.78 -5.79
CA PRO A 201 17.19 5.71 -5.67
C PRO A 201 18.58 6.27 -5.36
N ASN A 202 19.34 5.53 -4.55
CA ASN A 202 20.71 5.83 -4.18
C ASN A 202 21.53 4.54 -4.30
N GLU A 203 22.55 4.54 -5.15
CA GLU A 203 23.41 3.36 -5.42
C GLU A 203 24.05 2.77 -4.16
N MET A 204 24.32 3.61 -3.15
CA MET A 204 24.89 3.17 -1.88
C MET A 204 23.85 2.61 -0.92
N ASP A 205 22.56 2.72 -1.22
CA ASP A 205 21.51 2.20 -0.38
C ASP A 205 21.19 0.73 -0.73
N PRO A 206 21.45 -0.22 0.19
CA PRO A 206 21.26 -1.64 -0.10
C PRO A 206 19.81 -2.05 -0.37
N PHE A 207 18.84 -1.16 -0.08
CA PHE A 207 17.41 -1.46 -0.22
C PHE A 207 16.64 -0.52 -1.15
N CYS A 208 17.32 0.48 -1.75
CA CYS A 208 16.73 1.44 -2.69
C CYS A 208 17.71 1.83 -3.80
N ASN A 209 18.62 0.94 -4.22
CA ASN A 209 19.62 1.27 -5.24
C ASN A 209 19.08 1.23 -6.68
N LEU A 210 17.91 0.63 -6.93
CA LEU A 210 17.26 0.61 -8.24
C LEU A 210 16.09 1.57 -8.35
N GLY A 211 15.27 1.69 -7.30
CA GLY A 211 14.09 2.53 -7.30
C GLY A 211 13.58 2.83 -5.89
N ALA A 212 13.02 4.01 -5.69
CA ALA A 212 12.38 4.38 -4.44
C ALA A 212 10.98 3.73 -4.27
N GLY A 213 10.42 3.20 -5.38
CA GLY A 213 9.15 2.47 -5.39
C GLY A 213 7.96 3.34 -4.98
N SER A 214 7.26 2.94 -3.94
CA SER A 214 6.08 3.64 -3.40
C SER A 214 6.19 3.85 -1.89
N ILE A 215 5.38 4.77 -1.35
CA ILE A 215 5.27 5.00 0.09
C ILE A 215 3.81 5.10 0.51
N LYS A 216 3.47 4.52 1.65
CA LYS A 216 2.26 4.83 2.40
C LYS A 216 2.64 5.55 3.67
N VAL A 217 1.98 6.67 3.91
CA VAL A 217 2.23 7.54 5.06
C VAL A 217 0.99 7.61 5.91
N ILE A 218 1.17 7.51 7.22
CA ILE A 218 0.12 7.74 8.22
C ILE A 218 0.62 8.71 9.27
N GLU A 219 -0.25 9.56 9.78
CA GLU A 219 0.02 10.29 11.00
C GLU A 219 -0.24 9.38 12.21
N TRP A 220 0.67 9.35 13.15
CA TRP A 220 0.53 8.61 14.38
C TRP A 220 1.28 9.28 15.53
N LYS A 221 0.53 9.70 16.57
CA LYS A 221 1.06 10.37 17.76
C LYS A 221 1.93 11.59 17.45
N GLY A 222 1.45 12.45 16.55
CA GLY A 222 2.09 13.71 16.20
C GLY A 222 3.36 13.58 15.34
N ARG A 223 3.56 12.44 14.66
CA ARG A 223 4.62 12.21 13.67
C ARG A 223 4.08 11.44 12.48
N TYR A 224 4.85 11.41 11.41
CA TYR A 224 4.52 10.68 10.19
C TYR A 224 5.33 9.39 10.13
N LEU A 225 4.62 8.26 10.00
CA LEU A 225 5.23 6.95 9.76
C LEU A 225 5.12 6.62 8.28
N GLY A 226 6.25 6.31 7.65
CA GLY A 226 6.35 5.95 6.24
C GLY A 226 6.62 4.45 6.07
N PHE A 227 5.89 3.81 5.17
CA PHE A 227 6.07 2.42 4.77
C PHE A 227 6.43 2.41 3.28
N GLN A 228 7.73 2.39 3.01
CA GLN A 228 8.28 2.51 1.66
C GLN A 228 8.53 1.13 1.06
N ASN A 229 8.12 0.94 -0.18
CA ASN A 229 8.53 -0.18 -1.00
C ASN A 229 9.86 0.16 -1.70
N GLY A 230 10.98 -0.24 -1.13
CA GLY A 230 12.28 -0.05 -1.74
C GLY A 230 12.59 -1.16 -2.74
N ILE A 231 13.18 -0.80 -3.91
CA ILE A 231 13.55 -1.71 -5.00
C ILE A 231 15.07 -1.72 -5.11
N PHE A 232 15.65 -2.92 -5.08
CA PHE A 232 17.09 -3.07 -4.99
C PHE A 232 17.64 -4.32 -5.67
N TRP A 233 18.89 -4.27 -6.06
CA TRP A 233 19.66 -5.42 -6.48
C TRP A 233 20.20 -6.17 -5.27
N ASN A 234 19.94 -7.47 -5.19
CA ASN A 234 20.49 -8.34 -4.16
C ASN A 234 21.71 -9.09 -4.70
N PRO A 235 22.94 -8.74 -4.28
CA PRO A 235 24.16 -9.32 -4.83
C PRO A 235 24.35 -10.82 -4.48
N VAL A 236 23.80 -11.25 -3.35
CA VAL A 236 23.86 -12.66 -2.92
C VAL A 236 22.95 -13.53 -3.76
N ARG A 237 21.75 -13.06 -4.05
CA ARG A 237 20.76 -13.78 -4.85
C ARG A 237 20.96 -13.56 -6.37
N LYS A 238 21.75 -12.54 -6.75
CA LYS A 238 21.97 -12.10 -8.13
C LYS A 238 20.66 -11.82 -8.87
N GLU A 239 19.72 -11.17 -8.20
CA GLU A 239 18.42 -10.81 -8.74
C GLU A 239 17.92 -9.49 -8.11
N SER A 240 17.00 -8.81 -8.78
CA SER A 240 16.28 -7.71 -8.17
C SER A 240 15.32 -8.21 -7.09
N CYS A 241 15.12 -7.38 -6.09
CA CYS A 241 14.23 -7.63 -4.97
C CYS A 241 13.47 -6.35 -4.61
N SER A 242 12.41 -6.49 -3.85
CA SER A 242 11.79 -5.37 -3.15
C SER A 242 11.37 -5.74 -1.74
N ALA A 243 11.30 -4.74 -0.87
CA ALA A 243 11.00 -4.91 0.55
C ALA A 243 10.29 -3.69 1.13
N ILE A 244 9.58 -3.86 2.24
CA ILE A 244 8.96 -2.77 2.99
C ILE A 244 9.94 -2.23 4.02
N LEU A 245 10.29 -0.97 3.86
CA LEU A 245 11.14 -0.18 4.74
C LEU A 245 10.25 0.63 5.68
N PHE A 246 10.66 0.78 6.92
CA PHE A 246 9.93 1.54 7.92
C PHE A 246 10.65 2.83 8.26
N LEU A 247 9.98 3.95 7.99
CA LEU A 247 10.51 5.29 8.12
C LEU A 247 9.67 6.12 9.09
N GLN A 248 10.28 7.21 9.57
CA GLN A 248 9.59 8.25 10.34
C GLN A 248 9.98 9.63 9.82
N SER A 249 9.10 10.59 10.05
CA SER A 249 9.34 12.00 9.76
C SER A 249 8.55 12.86 10.75
N GLU A 250 9.08 14.04 11.10
CA GLU A 250 8.35 15.05 11.90
C GLU A 250 7.53 15.98 11.01
N ASP A 251 8.00 16.24 9.80
CA ASP A 251 7.38 17.17 8.84
C ASP A 251 6.67 16.47 7.67
N GLY A 252 6.77 15.12 7.59
CA GLY A 252 6.22 14.31 6.50
C GLY A 252 6.92 14.53 5.14
N ILE A 253 8.11 15.11 5.12
CA ILE A 253 8.94 15.34 3.93
C ILE A 253 10.31 14.68 4.10
N ASN A 254 10.97 14.97 5.22
CA ASN A 254 12.28 14.42 5.54
C ASN A 254 12.09 13.11 6.30
N PHE A 255 12.15 12.00 5.55
CA PHE A 255 11.98 10.66 6.11
C PHE A 255 13.31 10.02 6.44
N GLU A 256 13.41 9.47 7.65
CA GLU A 256 14.53 8.68 8.12
C GLU A 256 14.12 7.24 8.41
N ARG A 257 15.01 6.28 8.16
CA ARG A 257 14.76 4.87 8.49
C ARG A 257 14.78 4.66 9.99
N ILE A 258 13.75 4.01 10.51
CA ILE A 258 13.69 3.58 11.91
C ILE A 258 14.60 2.37 12.11
N ASN A 259 14.62 1.44 11.15
CA ASN A 259 15.39 0.20 11.18
C ASN A 259 16.44 0.19 10.05
N HIS A 260 17.62 -0.39 10.32
CA HIS A 260 18.65 -0.60 9.30
C HIS A 260 18.25 -1.65 8.26
N THR A 261 17.33 -2.56 8.60
CA THR A 261 16.82 -3.62 7.71
C THR A 261 15.34 -3.44 7.44
N PRO A 262 14.82 -3.95 6.31
CA PRO A 262 13.39 -3.97 6.03
C PRO A 262 12.59 -4.65 7.14
N ILE A 263 11.40 -4.15 7.43
CA ILE A 263 10.47 -4.83 8.36
C ILE A 263 9.81 -6.05 7.73
N LEU A 264 9.74 -6.07 6.39
CA LEU A 264 9.23 -7.19 5.62
C LEU A 264 9.94 -7.28 4.28
N GLY A 265 10.56 -8.42 4.01
CA GLY A 265 11.31 -8.66 2.78
C GLY A 265 11.05 -10.04 2.17
N PRO A 266 11.64 -10.31 1.00
CA PRO A 266 11.50 -11.58 0.30
C PRO A 266 12.19 -12.70 1.07
N THR A 267 11.57 -13.90 1.04
CA THR A 267 12.02 -15.06 1.81
C THR A 267 12.88 -16.06 1.01
N GLY A 268 13.05 -15.85 -0.30
CA GLY A 268 13.72 -16.79 -1.18
C GLY A 268 12.90 -18.05 -1.49
N ARG A 269 11.77 -18.25 -0.84
CA ARG A 269 10.89 -19.42 -1.04
C ARG A 269 9.42 -19.06 -0.82
N GLY A 270 8.52 -19.91 -1.32
CA GLY A 270 7.07 -19.73 -1.19
C GLY A 270 6.53 -18.56 -2.01
N TRP A 271 5.37 -18.05 -1.64
CA TRP A 271 4.64 -17.04 -2.40
C TRP A 271 5.26 -15.63 -2.37
N LYS A 272 6.09 -15.33 -1.38
CA LYS A 272 6.85 -14.08 -1.24
C LYS A 272 8.36 -14.32 -1.45
N ALA A 273 8.71 -15.20 -2.38
CA ALA A 273 10.10 -15.59 -2.58
C ALA A 273 10.96 -14.48 -3.17
N SER A 274 10.43 -13.70 -4.11
CA SER A 274 11.19 -12.73 -4.92
C SER A 274 11.01 -11.29 -4.47
N HIS A 275 9.76 -10.81 -4.41
CA HIS A 275 9.46 -9.41 -4.14
C HIS A 275 8.37 -9.28 -3.08
N VAL A 276 8.51 -8.29 -2.20
CA VAL A 276 7.46 -7.75 -1.35
C VAL A 276 7.25 -6.31 -1.78
N TYR A 277 6.06 -6.04 -2.32
CA TYR A 277 5.75 -4.77 -2.97
C TYR A 277 5.00 -3.78 -2.07
N ALA A 278 4.04 -3.09 -2.64
CA ALA A 278 3.28 -2.06 -1.97
C ALA A 278 2.42 -2.61 -0.82
N CYS A 279 2.09 -1.73 0.09
CA CYS A 279 1.21 -2.03 1.21
C CYS A 279 0.20 -0.89 1.42
N ASP A 280 -0.80 -1.12 2.25
CA ASP A 280 -1.56 -0.10 2.96
C ASP A 280 -1.56 -0.43 4.44
N VAL A 281 -1.48 0.60 5.28
CA VAL A 281 -1.35 0.46 6.72
C VAL A 281 -2.28 1.43 7.43
N LYS A 282 -2.95 0.94 8.48
CA LYS A 282 -3.77 1.75 9.36
C LYS A 282 -3.60 1.31 10.81
N TYR A 283 -3.72 2.25 11.73
CA TYR A 283 -3.72 1.96 13.16
C TYR A 283 -5.15 1.76 13.65
N SER A 284 -5.41 0.64 14.30
CA SER A 284 -6.68 0.39 14.97
C SER A 284 -6.63 0.91 16.40
N GLU A 285 -7.34 2.00 16.68
CA GLU A 285 -7.47 2.54 18.02
C GLU A 285 -8.15 1.56 18.98
N LYS A 286 -9.07 0.77 18.47
CA LYS A 286 -9.80 -0.25 19.23
C LYS A 286 -8.91 -1.40 19.68
N GLU A 287 -8.10 -1.94 18.74
CA GLU A 287 -7.25 -3.11 18.99
C GLU A 287 -5.83 -2.73 19.46
N LYS A 288 -5.47 -1.42 19.36
CA LYS A 288 -4.13 -0.88 19.68
C LYS A 288 -3.02 -1.56 18.87
N ILE A 289 -3.30 -1.85 17.59
CA ILE A 289 -2.36 -2.50 16.67
C ILE A 289 -2.38 -1.80 15.31
N PHE A 290 -1.28 -1.93 14.58
CA PHE A 290 -1.23 -1.61 13.15
C PHE A 290 -1.66 -2.83 12.35
N ILE A 291 -2.52 -2.61 11.38
CA ILE A 291 -2.92 -3.58 10.34
C ILE A 291 -2.26 -3.13 9.05
N LEU A 292 -1.48 -4.02 8.43
CA LEU A 292 -0.78 -3.76 7.19
C LEU A 292 -1.07 -4.89 6.20
N TYR A 293 -1.81 -4.58 5.13
CA TYR A 293 -1.95 -5.48 3.99
C TYR A 293 -0.84 -5.16 2.99
N PHE A 294 -0.23 -6.18 2.42
CA PHE A 294 0.85 -6.06 1.45
C PHE A 294 0.68 -7.08 0.33
N ASN A 295 1.26 -6.81 -0.83
CA ASN A 295 1.36 -7.82 -1.87
C ASN A 295 2.80 -8.30 -2.04
N ALA A 296 2.93 -9.54 -2.45
CA ALA A 296 4.21 -10.18 -2.71
C ALA A 296 4.13 -11.16 -3.88
N ARG A 297 5.28 -11.41 -4.50
CA ARG A 297 5.44 -12.24 -5.70
C ARG A 297 6.48 -13.35 -5.48
N ASN A 298 6.21 -14.51 -6.06
CA ASN A 298 7.06 -15.68 -5.90
C ASN A 298 8.18 -15.82 -6.97
N LYS A 299 8.12 -15.08 -8.08
CA LYS A 299 9.14 -15.03 -9.14
C LYS A 299 9.40 -13.61 -9.55
N ALA A 300 10.63 -13.28 -9.95
CA ALA A 300 10.97 -11.94 -10.39
C ALA A 300 10.21 -11.56 -11.67
N HIS A 301 10.30 -12.40 -12.70
CA HIS A 301 9.70 -12.09 -13.99
C HIS A 301 8.16 -12.15 -13.94
N TRP A 302 7.53 -11.11 -14.43
CA TRP A 302 6.08 -10.90 -14.32
C TRP A 302 5.22 -11.98 -14.99
N THR A 303 5.70 -12.62 -16.08
CA THR A 303 5.00 -13.72 -16.77
C THR A 303 5.06 -15.06 -16.05
N GLN A 304 5.99 -15.22 -15.09
CA GLN A 304 6.25 -16.49 -14.42
C GLN A 304 5.72 -16.53 -12.99
N GLY A 305 5.47 -15.35 -12.41
CA GLY A 305 5.09 -15.21 -11.02
C GLY A 305 3.59 -15.09 -10.80
N LYS A 306 3.18 -15.38 -9.57
CA LYS A 306 1.86 -15.03 -9.06
C LYS A 306 2.03 -14.05 -7.92
N GLU A 307 1.13 -13.06 -7.88
CA GLU A 307 1.15 -12.00 -6.89
C GLU A 307 -0.11 -12.06 -6.03
N ALA A 308 0.06 -12.09 -4.73
CA ALA A 308 -1.00 -12.30 -3.76
C ALA A 308 -0.87 -11.34 -2.57
N ILE A 309 -1.92 -11.22 -1.76
CA ILE A 309 -1.98 -10.32 -0.61
C ILE A 309 -1.80 -11.08 0.69
N GLY A 310 -0.94 -10.56 1.56
CA GLY A 310 -0.71 -11.01 2.92
C GLY A 310 -1.11 -9.97 3.96
N LEU A 311 -1.10 -10.38 5.21
CA LEU A 311 -1.40 -9.55 6.38
C LEU A 311 -0.21 -9.53 7.34
N PHE A 312 0.22 -8.34 7.72
CA PHE A 312 1.28 -8.06 8.66
C PHE A 312 0.73 -7.21 9.80
N VAL A 313 1.10 -7.50 11.04
CA VAL A 313 0.53 -6.85 12.22
C VAL A 313 1.64 -6.23 13.05
N GLY A 314 1.49 -4.95 13.38
CA GLY A 314 2.38 -4.21 14.26
C GLY A 314 1.77 -4.03 15.65
N LYS A 315 2.48 -4.44 16.70
CA LYS A 315 2.09 -4.21 18.09
C LYS A 315 2.99 -3.15 18.71
N VAL A 316 2.37 -2.16 19.33
CA VAL A 316 3.10 -1.14 20.10
C VAL A 316 3.53 -1.72 21.42
N GLU A 317 4.83 -1.66 21.75
CA GLU A 317 5.30 -1.99 23.09
C GLU A 317 4.88 -0.87 24.06
N GLU A 318 4.11 -1.22 25.07
CA GLU A 318 3.87 -0.33 26.20
C GLU A 318 5.19 -0.20 26.97
N SER A 319 5.71 1.02 27.13
CA SER A 319 6.85 1.27 28.00
C SER A 319 6.46 0.83 29.42
N LYS A 320 7.02 -0.28 29.88
CA LYS A 320 6.91 -0.68 31.30
C LYS A 320 7.58 0.41 32.11
N THR A 321 6.79 1.23 32.81
CA THR A 321 7.27 1.96 33.97
C THR A 321 7.96 0.95 34.88
N SER A 322 9.21 1.20 35.24
CA SER A 322 10.11 0.35 36.02
C SER A 322 9.44 -0.20 37.28
N GLY A 323 9.10 -1.47 37.27
CA GLY A 323 8.54 -2.19 38.41
C GLY A 323 8.59 -3.68 38.13
N THR A 324 9.60 -4.34 38.71
CA THR A 324 9.79 -5.78 39.02
C THR A 324 9.69 -6.81 37.88
N LYS A 325 10.80 -7.48 37.63
CA LYS A 325 10.98 -8.63 36.74
C LYS A 325 10.03 -9.79 37.09
N SER A 326 9.21 -10.20 36.16
CA SER A 326 8.61 -11.54 36.17
C SER A 326 8.74 -12.13 34.76
N THR A 327 9.59 -13.11 34.63
CA THR A 327 9.81 -13.94 33.45
C THR A 327 8.58 -14.83 33.22
N LYS A 328 7.63 -14.43 32.39
CA LYS A 328 6.58 -15.34 31.92
C LYS A 328 6.80 -15.67 30.44
N GLN A 329 6.90 -16.97 30.19
CA GLN A 329 7.03 -17.55 28.85
C GLN A 329 5.95 -17.04 27.87
N ILE A 330 6.37 -16.61 26.69
CA ILE A 330 5.52 -16.07 25.62
C ILE A 330 4.77 -17.23 24.97
N LYS A 331 3.47 -17.34 25.20
CA LYS A 331 2.58 -18.25 24.46
C LYS A 331 2.40 -17.78 23.04
N LYS A 332 2.46 -18.72 22.06
CA LYS A 332 2.35 -18.48 20.61
C LYS A 332 1.09 -17.67 20.23
N PRO A 333 1.21 -16.60 19.40
CA PRO A 333 0.17 -15.57 19.24
C PRO A 333 -1.06 -15.97 18.40
N LYS A 334 -1.12 -17.18 17.82
CA LYS A 334 -2.16 -17.58 16.86
C LYS A 334 -3.62 -17.48 17.36
N GLN A 335 -3.85 -17.66 18.64
CA GLN A 335 -5.23 -17.66 19.17
C GLN A 335 -5.76 -16.29 19.57
N THR A 336 -4.89 -15.33 19.90
CA THR A 336 -5.29 -14.01 20.41
C THR A 336 -5.82 -13.09 19.30
N ILE A 337 -5.22 -13.14 18.10
CA ILE A 337 -5.64 -12.30 16.98
C ILE A 337 -6.98 -12.79 16.40
N LYS A 338 -7.16 -14.12 16.20
CA LYS A 338 -8.45 -14.69 15.80
C LYS A 338 -9.59 -14.31 16.75
N LYS A 339 -9.32 -14.37 18.07
CA LYS A 339 -10.30 -14.04 19.10
C LYS A 339 -10.64 -12.55 19.14
N LYS A 340 -9.68 -11.67 18.93
CA LYS A 340 -9.87 -10.22 18.92
C LYS A 340 -10.61 -9.74 17.67
N ILE A 341 -10.30 -10.28 16.48
CA ILE A 341 -10.98 -9.92 15.23
C ILE A 341 -12.41 -10.53 15.18
N SER A 342 -12.63 -11.76 15.68
CA SER A 342 -13.94 -12.42 15.65
C SER A 342 -14.93 -11.89 16.71
N GLN A 343 -14.49 -11.22 17.76
CA GLN A 343 -15.38 -10.61 18.77
C GLN A 343 -16.02 -9.30 18.33
N ALA A 344 -15.64 -8.76 17.18
CA ALA A 344 -16.21 -7.54 16.60
C ALA A 344 -17.53 -7.76 15.85
N LYS A 345 -18.31 -8.83 16.14
CA LYS A 345 -19.63 -9.05 15.52
C LYS A 345 -20.64 -8.01 16.03
N PRO A 346 -21.29 -7.23 15.16
CA PRO A 346 -22.41 -6.41 15.56
C PRO A 346 -23.56 -7.29 16.04
N LYS A 347 -24.13 -6.99 17.21
CA LYS A 347 -25.40 -7.56 17.66
C LYS A 347 -26.52 -7.08 16.74
N VAL A 348 -26.88 -7.89 15.77
CA VAL A 348 -28.08 -7.65 14.95
C VAL A 348 -29.31 -7.82 15.87
N LYS A 349 -29.96 -6.71 16.23
CA LYS A 349 -31.28 -6.74 16.86
C LYS A 349 -32.29 -7.31 15.87
N LYS A 350 -32.75 -8.52 16.10
CA LYS A 350 -33.90 -9.10 15.40
C LYS A 350 -35.14 -8.23 15.73
N SER A 351 -35.59 -7.43 14.79
CA SER A 351 -36.92 -6.81 14.87
C SER A 351 -37.98 -7.91 14.67
N LYS A 352 -38.75 -8.20 15.69
CA LYS A 352 -39.96 -9.00 15.58
C LYS A 352 -40.99 -8.18 14.79
N ARG A 353 -41.34 -8.63 13.60
CA ARG A 353 -42.58 -8.19 12.93
C ARG A 353 -43.77 -8.83 13.66
N LYS A 354 -44.69 -7.98 14.12
CA LYS A 354 -46.09 -8.33 14.34
C LYS A 354 -46.82 -8.23 13.02
#